data_8fa75445413d69f89789c1b25971dc95
#
_entry.id   8fa75445413d69f89789c1b25971dc95
#
_cell.length_a   1.000
_cell.length_b   1.000
_cell.length_c   1.000
_cell.angle_alpha   90.00
_cell.angle_beta   90.00
_cell.angle_gamma   90.00
#
_symmetry.space_group_name_H-M   'P 1'
#
loop_
_entity.id
_entity.type
_entity.pdbx_description
1 polymer ?
#
loop_
_entity_poly.entity_id
_entity_poly.type
_entity_poly.pdbx_seq_one_letter_code
_entity_poly.pdbx_strand_id
1 'polypeptide(L)'
;AMELSPEGNGYRVKTRFSKFYNLPELMTQVKQFADIQTADMLNLPTPEVEYKKILTKPTPEQKEILESLSERAELVRNKEVEATEDNMLKITNDGKKLALDQRLINEMFPDDPNSKVNTCVDNIYNIWEKTKENQSTQLVFSDMSTPKGNNEFNIYDDIKKKLIARGIPEKEIAFIHSAGNEQQKDEMFAKVRSGDIRILLGSTQKMGAGTNVQTKLIALHDLDVPWRPSDLEQRAGRIVRQGNENEKVEVYRYVTESTFDAYLWQTIENKQKFISQVMTSKTPVRIAEDVDESSLSYAEIKALATGNPLIKEKMDLDLEVNKLSMLEANYKSNLYSLEDKILNHFPQKIEEEERIINNMKVDIERVEIRPDIENRFTSIILNGEKITDKKIAGASLLMAMSSVKTDTPTKIGEYR
;
A
#
# COMPACT_ATOMS: atom_id res chain seq x y z
N ALA A 1 -0.65 12.00 3.59
CA ALA A 1 -1.64 11.74 4.64
C ALA A 1 -0.95 11.62 5.99
N MET A 2 -1.61 12.09 7.02
CA MET A 2 -1.21 11.84 8.41
C MET A 2 -1.96 10.60 8.86
N GLU A 3 -1.22 9.54 9.13
CA GLU A 3 -1.76 8.24 9.51
C GLU A 3 -1.30 7.89 10.93
N LEU A 4 -2.12 7.12 11.63
CA LEU A 4 -1.72 6.55 12.89
C LEU A 4 -0.55 5.60 12.68
N SER A 5 0.42 5.60 13.59
CA SER A 5 1.44 4.56 13.58
C SER A 5 0.78 3.20 13.92
N PRO A 6 1.25 2.08 13.36
CA PRO A 6 0.71 0.75 13.69
C PRO A 6 0.72 0.44 15.18
N GLU A 7 1.66 1.02 15.91
CA GLU A 7 1.82 0.88 17.37
C GLU A 7 0.70 1.62 18.13
N GLY A 8 -0.03 2.54 17.49
CA GLY A 8 -1.11 3.31 18.12
C GLY A 8 -0.65 4.38 19.11
N ASN A 9 0.63 4.74 19.11
CA ASN A 9 1.25 5.69 20.06
C ASN A 9 1.72 7.00 19.42
N GLY A 10 1.39 7.23 18.15
CA GLY A 10 1.77 8.45 17.44
C GLY A 10 1.23 8.51 16.02
N TYR A 11 1.52 9.61 15.33
CA TYR A 11 1.15 9.81 13.93
C TYR A 11 2.41 9.84 13.06
N ARG A 12 2.33 9.21 11.88
CA ARG A 12 3.35 9.30 10.84
C ARG A 12 2.80 10.02 9.62
N VAL A 13 3.65 10.78 8.95
CA VAL A 13 3.29 11.41 7.67
C VAL A 13 3.70 10.48 6.55
N LYS A 14 2.72 10.01 5.78
CA LYS A 14 2.95 9.15 4.61
C LYS A 14 2.43 9.86 3.36
N THR A 15 3.25 9.97 2.32
CA THR A 15 2.83 10.55 1.05
C THR A 15 2.15 9.48 0.20
N ARG A 16 0.81 9.47 0.20
CA ARG A 16 -0.01 8.60 -0.64
C ARG A 16 -1.38 9.23 -0.89
N PHE A 17 -2.05 8.77 -1.91
CA PHE A 17 -3.47 9.04 -2.11
C PHE A 17 -4.27 8.15 -1.16
N SER A 18 -4.80 8.72 -0.09
CA SER A 18 -5.58 7.99 0.93
C SER A 18 -7.05 8.38 0.93
N LYS A 19 -7.38 9.56 0.43
CA LYS A 19 -8.75 10.06 0.36
C LYS A 19 -9.02 10.65 -1.01
N PHE A 20 -10.14 10.26 -1.56
CA PHE A 20 -10.65 10.75 -2.83
C PHE A 20 -11.89 11.59 -2.54
N TYR A 21 -11.87 12.84 -2.98
CA TYR A 21 -12.99 13.78 -2.89
C TYR A 21 -13.56 14.04 -4.28
N ASN A 22 -14.84 14.37 -4.35
CA ASN A 22 -15.54 14.64 -5.60
C ASN A 22 -15.38 13.49 -6.61
N LEU A 23 -15.55 12.28 -6.13
CA LEU A 23 -15.34 11.05 -6.92
C LEU A 23 -16.16 11.02 -8.22
N PRO A 24 -17.44 11.46 -8.27
CA PRO A 24 -18.22 11.48 -9.52
C PRO A 24 -17.58 12.38 -10.59
N GLU A 25 -17.08 13.57 -10.22
CA GLU A 25 -16.43 14.50 -11.12
C GLU A 25 -15.10 13.94 -11.62
N LEU A 26 -14.30 13.34 -10.72
CA LEU A 26 -13.07 12.64 -11.08
C LEU A 26 -13.34 11.52 -12.10
N MET A 27 -14.34 10.67 -11.85
CA MET A 27 -14.69 9.56 -12.74
C MET A 27 -15.23 10.06 -14.09
N THR A 28 -15.91 11.18 -14.12
CA THR A 28 -16.34 11.83 -15.37
C THR A 28 -15.13 12.24 -16.21
N GLN A 29 -14.10 12.81 -15.58
CA GLN A 29 -12.85 13.16 -16.27
C GLN A 29 -12.10 11.91 -16.76
N VAL A 30 -11.99 10.88 -15.91
CA VAL A 30 -11.32 9.62 -16.27
C VAL A 30 -11.99 8.96 -17.48
N LYS A 31 -13.32 8.94 -17.55
CA LYS A 31 -14.09 8.38 -18.69
C LYS A 31 -13.90 9.13 -20.02
N GLN A 32 -13.33 10.35 -20.01
CA GLN A 32 -13.02 11.08 -21.25
C GLN A 32 -11.82 10.46 -22.00
N PHE A 33 -10.92 9.79 -21.30
CA PHE A 33 -9.71 9.21 -21.90
C PHE A 33 -9.50 7.71 -21.58
N ALA A 34 -10.34 7.12 -20.74
CA ALA A 34 -10.28 5.70 -20.37
C ALA A 34 -11.63 5.01 -20.60
N ASP A 35 -11.63 3.92 -21.35
CA ASP A 35 -12.76 3.00 -21.44
C ASP A 35 -12.60 1.91 -20.37
N ILE A 36 -13.55 1.87 -19.42
CA ILE A 36 -13.54 0.93 -18.30
C ILE A 36 -14.58 -0.14 -18.58
N GLN A 37 -14.10 -1.36 -18.86
CA GLN A 37 -14.93 -2.54 -19.08
C GLN A 37 -14.74 -3.51 -17.91
N THR A 38 -15.83 -3.87 -17.25
CA THR A 38 -15.83 -4.93 -16.23
C THR A 38 -16.16 -6.27 -16.87
N ALA A 39 -15.81 -7.38 -16.22
CA ALA A 39 -16.07 -8.74 -16.72
C ALA A 39 -17.54 -8.95 -17.06
N ASP A 40 -18.46 -8.38 -16.29
CA ASP A 40 -19.92 -8.46 -16.49
C ASP A 40 -20.37 -7.80 -17.80
N MET A 41 -19.61 -6.82 -18.31
CA MET A 41 -19.92 -6.08 -19.55
C MET A 41 -19.42 -6.83 -20.79
N LEU A 42 -18.45 -7.72 -20.64
CA LEU A 42 -17.73 -8.32 -21.77
C LEU A 42 -18.34 -9.61 -22.28
N ASN A 43 -19.33 -10.24 -21.60
CA ASN A 43 -19.97 -11.51 -21.99
C ASN A 43 -18.98 -12.56 -22.53
N LEU A 44 -17.83 -12.72 -21.86
CA LEU A 44 -16.80 -13.66 -22.27
C LEU A 44 -17.27 -15.11 -22.02
N PRO A 45 -16.95 -16.07 -22.86
CA PRO A 45 -17.25 -17.49 -22.64
C PRO A 45 -16.32 -18.05 -21.56
N THR A 46 -16.66 -17.78 -20.31
CA THR A 46 -15.95 -18.26 -19.13
C THR A 46 -16.83 -19.20 -18.32
N PRO A 47 -16.27 -20.15 -17.56
CA PRO A 47 -17.06 -21.03 -16.71
C PRO A 47 -17.84 -20.26 -15.64
N GLU A 48 -18.97 -20.82 -15.22
CA GLU A 48 -19.68 -20.38 -14.02
C GLU A 48 -18.81 -20.67 -12.77
N VAL A 49 -18.63 -19.69 -11.88
CA VAL A 49 -17.80 -19.86 -10.68
C VAL A 49 -18.64 -19.95 -9.42
N GLU A 50 -18.36 -20.97 -8.60
CA GLU A 50 -18.92 -21.13 -7.27
C GLU A 50 -17.83 -20.81 -6.22
N TYR A 51 -18.05 -19.76 -5.42
CA TYR A 51 -17.15 -19.40 -4.32
C TYR A 51 -17.60 -20.13 -3.04
N LYS A 52 -16.70 -20.97 -2.49
CA LYS A 52 -16.93 -21.75 -1.27
C LYS A 52 -16.06 -21.22 -0.13
N LYS A 53 -16.69 -20.66 0.89
CA LYS A 53 -16.01 -20.23 2.11
C LYS A 53 -15.96 -21.40 3.10
N ILE A 54 -14.78 -21.86 3.42
CA ILE A 54 -14.53 -22.96 4.36
C ILE A 54 -14.06 -22.36 5.68
N LEU A 55 -14.89 -22.50 6.72
CA LEU A 55 -14.60 -22.01 8.05
C LEU A 55 -14.07 -23.12 8.92
N THR A 56 -12.96 -22.89 9.58
CA THR A 56 -12.36 -23.80 10.58
C THR A 56 -12.22 -23.08 11.92
N LYS A 57 -12.31 -23.84 13.01
CA LYS A 57 -12.19 -23.26 14.36
C LYS A 57 -10.75 -23.28 14.81
N PRO A 58 -10.29 -22.25 15.54
CA PRO A 58 -8.95 -22.25 16.11
C PRO A 58 -8.80 -23.30 17.23
N THR A 59 -7.63 -23.88 17.32
CA THR A 59 -7.26 -24.79 18.44
C THR A 59 -7.08 -23.99 19.74
N PRO A 60 -7.07 -24.66 20.92
CA PRO A 60 -6.70 -24.00 22.17
C PRO A 60 -5.31 -23.36 22.12
N GLU A 61 -4.33 -24.06 21.53
CA GLU A 61 -2.96 -23.57 21.35
C GLU A 61 -2.91 -22.31 20.47
N GLN A 62 -3.70 -22.26 19.38
CA GLN A 62 -3.78 -21.08 18.55
C GLN A 62 -4.35 -19.87 19.31
N LYS A 63 -5.31 -20.09 20.22
CA LYS A 63 -5.87 -19.01 21.05
C LYS A 63 -4.84 -18.49 22.05
N GLU A 64 -4.11 -19.37 22.72
CA GLU A 64 -3.05 -19.00 23.67
C GLU A 64 -1.95 -18.19 22.97
N ILE A 65 -1.53 -18.61 21.78
CA ILE A 65 -0.53 -17.87 21.00
C ILE A 65 -1.09 -16.50 20.57
N LEU A 66 -2.37 -16.41 20.20
CA LEU A 66 -3.01 -15.15 19.84
C LEU A 66 -3.03 -14.16 21.01
N GLU A 67 -3.25 -14.63 22.24
CA GLU A 67 -3.12 -13.83 23.46
C GLU A 67 -1.68 -13.32 23.63
N SER A 68 -0.68 -14.19 23.46
CA SER A 68 0.72 -13.80 23.53
C SER A 68 1.11 -12.78 22.46
N LEU A 69 0.55 -12.86 21.26
CA LEU A 69 0.74 -11.82 20.21
C LEU A 69 0.15 -10.47 20.64
N SER A 70 -0.96 -10.47 21.38
CA SER A 70 -1.53 -9.26 21.95
C SER A 70 -0.65 -8.64 23.04
N GLU A 71 -0.05 -9.44 23.89
CA GLU A 71 0.93 -8.99 24.90
C GLU A 71 2.17 -8.39 24.23
N ARG A 72 2.72 -9.06 23.22
CA ARG A 72 3.83 -8.52 22.42
C ARG A 72 3.50 -7.19 21.79
N ALA A 73 2.29 -7.05 21.23
CA ALA A 73 1.82 -5.80 20.63
C ALA A 73 1.69 -4.67 21.69
N GLU A 74 1.36 -5.01 22.94
CA GLU A 74 1.33 -4.04 24.07
C GLU A 74 2.73 -3.56 24.44
N LEU A 75 3.73 -4.45 24.50
CA LEU A 75 5.13 -4.10 24.75
C LEU A 75 5.68 -3.17 23.65
N VAL A 76 5.41 -3.49 22.39
CA VAL A 76 5.78 -2.63 21.25
C VAL A 76 5.13 -1.25 21.34
N ARG A 77 3.84 -1.20 21.70
CA ARG A 77 3.11 0.05 21.87
C ARG A 77 3.71 0.92 22.97
N ASN A 78 4.07 0.30 24.10
CA ASN A 78 4.63 0.98 25.25
C ASN A 78 6.12 1.35 25.05
N LYS A 79 6.73 0.93 23.94
CA LYS A 79 8.17 1.09 23.65
C LYS A 79 9.08 0.39 24.67
N GLU A 80 8.61 -0.76 25.17
CA GLU A 80 9.36 -1.60 26.12
C GLU A 80 10.28 -2.59 25.40
N VAL A 81 10.13 -2.70 24.06
CA VAL A 81 10.95 -3.56 23.19
C VAL A 81 11.48 -2.72 22.01
N GLU A 82 12.74 -2.95 21.63
CA GLU A 82 13.35 -2.30 20.47
C GLU A 82 12.69 -2.78 19.16
N ALA A 83 12.49 -1.86 18.19
CA ALA A 83 11.84 -2.16 16.92
C ALA A 83 12.59 -3.22 16.07
N THR A 84 13.87 -3.44 16.35
CA THR A 84 14.71 -4.49 15.74
C THR A 84 14.42 -5.88 16.33
N GLU A 85 14.01 -5.94 17.59
CA GLU A 85 13.67 -7.20 18.27
C GLU A 85 12.24 -7.61 17.95
N ASP A 86 11.27 -6.69 18.13
CA ASP A 86 9.88 -6.93 17.80
C ASP A 86 9.19 -5.66 17.28
N ASN A 87 8.18 -5.85 16.41
CA ASN A 87 7.41 -4.75 15.82
C ASN A 87 6.08 -5.26 15.29
N MET A 88 5.14 -4.34 15.01
CA MET A 88 3.79 -4.67 14.55
C MET A 88 3.77 -5.50 13.26
N LEU A 89 4.75 -5.29 12.35
CA LEU A 89 4.85 -6.07 11.12
C LEU A 89 5.24 -7.52 11.39
N LYS A 90 6.19 -7.74 12.30
CA LYS A 90 6.62 -9.10 12.73
C LYS A 90 5.47 -9.83 13.41
N ILE A 91 4.78 -9.16 14.34
CA ILE A 91 3.62 -9.71 15.05
C ILE A 91 2.50 -10.06 14.05
N THR A 92 2.22 -9.19 13.09
CA THR A 92 1.24 -9.45 12.02
C THR A 92 1.62 -10.67 11.17
N ASN A 93 2.90 -10.80 10.85
CA ASN A 93 3.40 -11.95 10.08
C ASN A 93 3.29 -13.26 10.87
N ASP A 94 3.61 -13.24 12.17
CA ASP A 94 3.45 -14.38 13.04
C ASP A 94 1.97 -14.77 13.21
N GLY A 95 1.08 -13.78 13.33
CA GLY A 95 -0.37 -13.99 13.35
C GLY A 95 -0.91 -14.63 12.05
N LYS A 96 -0.37 -14.25 10.90
CA LYS A 96 -0.69 -14.90 9.61
C LYS A 96 -0.21 -16.34 9.55
N LYS A 97 1.01 -16.62 10.02
CA LYS A 97 1.53 -17.99 10.11
C LYS A 97 0.66 -18.85 11.03
N LEU A 98 0.32 -18.31 12.21
CA LEU A 98 -0.57 -18.96 13.17
C LEU A 98 -1.92 -19.32 12.56
N ALA A 99 -2.53 -18.37 11.83
CA ALA A 99 -3.81 -18.57 11.17
C ALA A 99 -3.73 -19.60 10.04
N LEU A 100 -2.57 -19.76 9.39
CA LEU A 100 -2.35 -20.78 8.38
C LEU A 100 -2.15 -22.16 9.00
N ASP A 101 -1.18 -22.29 9.89
CA ASP A 101 -0.90 -23.53 10.64
C ASP A 101 -0.03 -23.20 11.87
N GLN A 102 -0.44 -23.67 13.05
CA GLN A 102 0.29 -23.43 14.31
C GLN A 102 1.73 -23.96 14.29
N ARG A 103 2.02 -25.00 13.51
CA ARG A 103 3.36 -25.58 13.34
C ARG A 103 4.34 -24.63 12.65
N LEU A 104 3.86 -23.58 11.96
CA LEU A 104 4.72 -22.52 11.42
C LEU A 104 5.27 -21.56 12.49
N ILE A 105 4.69 -21.59 13.68
CA ILE A 105 5.19 -20.86 14.86
C ILE A 105 6.14 -21.75 15.65
N ASN A 106 5.73 -23.01 15.89
CA ASN A 106 6.55 -24.00 16.56
C ASN A 106 6.20 -25.39 16.03
N GLU A 107 7.17 -26.06 15.40
CA GLU A 107 7.02 -27.38 14.80
C GLU A 107 6.64 -28.47 15.80
N MET A 108 6.83 -28.24 17.12
CA MET A 108 6.44 -29.15 18.20
C MET A 108 4.93 -29.22 18.44
N PHE A 109 4.15 -28.27 17.90
CA PHE A 109 2.70 -28.33 18.02
C PHE A 109 2.12 -29.50 17.20
N PRO A 110 1.02 -30.10 17.68
CA PRO A 110 0.38 -31.19 16.96
C PRO A 110 -0.25 -30.71 15.65
N ASP A 111 -0.34 -31.64 14.70
CA ASP A 111 -1.15 -31.43 13.48
C ASP A 111 -2.64 -31.55 13.84
N ASP A 112 -3.38 -30.47 13.74
CA ASP A 112 -4.82 -30.49 13.99
C ASP A 112 -5.56 -31.07 12.79
N PRO A 113 -6.28 -32.20 12.95
CA PRO A 113 -7.05 -32.82 11.88
C PRO A 113 -8.10 -31.90 11.25
N ASN A 114 -8.62 -30.92 12.00
CA ASN A 114 -9.63 -29.98 11.56
C ASN A 114 -9.05 -28.64 11.07
N SER A 115 -7.73 -28.54 10.97
CA SER A 115 -7.08 -27.34 10.45
C SER A 115 -7.52 -27.02 9.01
N LYS A 116 -7.41 -25.76 8.62
CA LYS A 116 -7.72 -25.38 7.23
C LYS A 116 -6.82 -26.09 6.22
N VAL A 117 -5.59 -26.42 6.58
CA VAL A 117 -4.65 -27.18 5.74
C VAL A 117 -5.16 -28.61 5.53
N ASN A 118 -5.56 -29.31 6.59
CA ASN A 118 -6.12 -30.64 6.49
C ASN A 118 -7.45 -30.66 5.75
N THR A 119 -8.32 -29.69 6.02
CA THR A 119 -9.59 -29.53 5.27
C THR A 119 -9.33 -29.26 3.79
N CYS A 120 -8.28 -28.51 3.44
CA CYS A 120 -7.88 -28.31 2.04
C CYS A 120 -7.41 -29.62 1.40
N VAL A 121 -6.59 -30.40 2.11
CA VAL A 121 -6.16 -31.73 1.67
C VAL A 121 -7.36 -32.65 1.41
N ASP A 122 -8.38 -32.62 2.28
CA ASP A 122 -9.63 -33.39 2.11
C ASP A 122 -10.38 -32.98 0.84
N ASN A 123 -10.54 -31.67 0.63
CA ASN A 123 -11.23 -31.14 -0.55
C ASN A 123 -10.46 -31.48 -1.83
N ILE A 124 -9.13 -31.32 -1.84
CA ILE A 124 -8.29 -31.66 -2.99
C ILE A 124 -8.44 -33.14 -3.34
N TYR A 125 -8.36 -34.02 -2.33
CA TYR A 125 -8.49 -35.46 -2.54
C TYR A 125 -9.89 -35.83 -3.08
N ASN A 126 -10.95 -35.29 -2.51
CA ASN A 126 -12.31 -35.55 -2.92
C ASN A 126 -12.58 -35.11 -4.39
N ILE A 127 -12.03 -33.95 -4.78
CA ILE A 127 -12.14 -33.47 -6.16
C ILE A 127 -11.29 -34.33 -7.09
N TRP A 128 -10.08 -34.67 -6.70
CA TRP A 128 -9.20 -35.55 -7.47
C TRP A 128 -9.86 -36.91 -7.76
N GLU A 129 -10.47 -37.54 -6.74
CA GLU A 129 -11.16 -38.81 -6.89
C GLU A 129 -12.40 -38.68 -7.79
N LYS A 130 -13.24 -37.67 -7.56
CA LYS A 130 -14.46 -37.45 -8.35
C LYS A 130 -14.20 -37.16 -9.84
N THR A 131 -13.05 -36.56 -10.13
CA THR A 131 -12.70 -36.11 -11.50
C THR A 131 -11.62 -36.98 -12.15
N LYS A 132 -11.45 -38.21 -11.69
CA LYS A 132 -10.43 -39.13 -12.16
C LYS A 132 -10.49 -39.44 -13.64
N GLU A 133 -11.72 -39.62 -14.17
CA GLU A 133 -11.94 -39.90 -15.58
C GLU A 133 -11.55 -38.72 -16.48
N ASN A 134 -11.87 -37.51 -16.09
CA ASN A 134 -11.57 -36.30 -16.84
C ASN A 134 -10.16 -35.77 -16.62
N GLN A 135 -9.44 -36.33 -15.64
CA GLN A 135 -8.11 -35.84 -15.22
C GLN A 135 -8.10 -34.34 -14.93
N SER A 136 -9.20 -33.82 -14.32
CA SER A 136 -9.30 -32.40 -13.99
C SER A 136 -8.21 -31.97 -13.02
N THR A 137 -7.82 -30.71 -13.13
CA THR A 137 -6.67 -30.17 -12.42
C THR A 137 -7.09 -29.15 -11.36
N GLN A 138 -6.23 -28.91 -10.37
CA GLN A 138 -6.50 -28.02 -9.24
C GLN A 138 -5.27 -27.13 -8.97
N LEU A 139 -5.51 -25.87 -8.63
CA LEU A 139 -4.47 -24.95 -8.17
C LEU A 139 -4.61 -24.70 -6.68
N VAL A 140 -3.48 -24.68 -5.98
CA VAL A 140 -3.41 -24.32 -4.55
C VAL A 140 -2.50 -23.14 -4.38
N PHE A 141 -3.03 -22.03 -3.86
CA PHE A 141 -2.29 -20.82 -3.60
C PHE A 141 -1.96 -20.69 -2.12
N SER A 142 -0.66 -20.52 -1.82
CA SER A 142 -0.16 -20.09 -0.53
C SER A 142 1.07 -19.23 -0.73
N ASP A 143 1.01 -17.98 -0.27
CA ASP A 143 2.14 -17.04 -0.32
C ASP A 143 3.05 -17.20 0.91
N MET A 144 2.48 -17.78 1.98
CA MET A 144 3.20 -18.12 3.19
C MET A 144 3.84 -19.50 3.08
N SER A 145 4.98 -19.70 3.79
CA SER A 145 5.60 -21.01 3.94
C SER A 145 5.98 -21.69 2.61
N THR A 146 6.47 -20.90 1.64
CA THR A 146 7.00 -21.45 0.37
C THR A 146 8.24 -22.32 0.63
N PRO A 147 8.46 -23.40 -0.17
CA PRO A 147 9.60 -24.28 0.03
C PRO A 147 10.93 -23.52 -0.17
N LYS A 148 11.81 -23.60 0.82
CA LYS A 148 13.12 -22.91 0.84
C LYS A 148 14.29 -23.83 0.53
N GLY A 149 14.06 -25.14 0.35
CA GLY A 149 15.11 -26.14 0.13
C GLY A 149 15.93 -26.47 1.41
N ASN A 150 15.52 -25.94 2.57
CA ASN A 150 16.00 -26.36 3.88
C ASN A 150 15.02 -27.42 4.44
N ASN A 151 15.46 -28.23 5.41
CA ASN A 151 14.62 -29.26 6.00
C ASN A 151 13.60 -28.72 7.04
N GLU A 152 13.31 -27.42 7.00
CA GLU A 152 12.29 -26.80 7.87
C GLU A 152 10.89 -27.20 7.43
N PHE A 153 9.99 -27.28 8.39
CA PHE A 153 8.57 -27.52 8.13
C PHE A 153 7.99 -26.44 7.21
N ASN A 154 7.32 -26.89 6.16
CA ASN A 154 6.56 -25.99 5.28
C ASN A 154 5.26 -26.68 4.83
N ILE A 155 4.27 -25.85 4.53
CA ILE A 155 2.93 -26.29 4.18
C ILE A 155 2.89 -27.03 2.83
N TYR A 156 3.76 -26.68 1.89
CA TYR A 156 3.80 -27.34 0.57
C TYR A 156 4.18 -28.80 0.69
N ASP A 157 5.24 -29.09 1.43
CA ASP A 157 5.68 -30.46 1.65
C ASP A 157 4.70 -31.26 2.52
N ASP A 158 4.06 -30.60 3.51
CA ASP A 158 3.05 -31.24 4.36
C ASP A 158 1.82 -31.66 3.54
N ILE A 159 1.28 -30.76 2.71
CA ILE A 159 0.17 -31.07 1.80
C ILE A 159 0.55 -32.19 0.85
N LYS A 160 1.73 -32.12 0.22
CA LYS A 160 2.21 -33.17 -0.70
C LYS A 160 2.28 -34.52 -0.02
N LYS A 161 2.90 -34.57 1.17
CA LYS A 161 3.01 -35.83 1.96
C LYS A 161 1.64 -36.42 2.30
N LYS A 162 0.68 -35.58 2.73
CA LYS A 162 -0.67 -36.00 3.08
C LYS A 162 -1.47 -36.50 1.86
N LEU A 163 -1.32 -35.86 0.71
CA LEU A 163 -1.97 -36.27 -0.53
C LEU A 163 -1.40 -37.61 -1.03
N ILE A 164 -0.09 -37.80 -0.98
CA ILE A 164 0.56 -39.08 -1.34
C ILE A 164 0.10 -40.19 -0.38
N ALA A 165 0.03 -39.92 0.93
CA ALA A 165 -0.45 -40.88 1.90
C ALA A 165 -1.90 -41.32 1.66
N ARG A 166 -2.71 -40.52 1.00
CA ARG A 166 -4.09 -40.84 0.54
C ARG A 166 -4.15 -41.59 -0.79
N GLY A 167 -3.01 -41.81 -1.44
CA GLY A 167 -2.91 -42.58 -2.67
C GLY A 167 -2.83 -41.76 -3.95
N ILE A 168 -2.69 -40.43 -3.90
CA ILE A 168 -2.42 -39.62 -5.08
C ILE A 168 -0.97 -39.86 -5.53
N PRO A 169 -0.73 -40.22 -6.80
CA PRO A 169 0.60 -40.43 -7.31
C PRO A 169 1.48 -39.16 -7.20
N GLU A 170 2.70 -39.32 -6.70
CA GLU A 170 3.61 -38.16 -6.53
C GLU A 170 3.81 -37.36 -7.81
N LYS A 171 3.86 -38.01 -8.97
CA LYS A 171 4.03 -37.36 -10.28
C LYS A 171 2.89 -36.43 -10.67
N GLU A 172 1.71 -36.57 -10.05
CA GLU A 172 0.54 -35.73 -10.29
C GLU A 172 0.52 -34.46 -9.42
N ILE A 173 1.49 -34.34 -8.50
CA ILE A 173 1.61 -33.19 -7.59
C ILE A 173 2.92 -32.44 -7.91
N ALA A 174 2.81 -31.15 -8.19
CA ALA A 174 3.98 -30.31 -8.47
C ALA A 174 3.95 -28.97 -7.70
N PHE A 175 5.15 -28.42 -7.49
CA PHE A 175 5.34 -27.08 -6.98
C PHE A 175 5.89 -26.19 -8.07
N ILE A 176 5.28 -25.02 -8.29
CA ILE A 176 5.79 -24.05 -9.26
C ILE A 176 7.23 -23.63 -8.95
N HIS A 177 7.62 -23.68 -7.67
CA HIS A 177 8.94 -23.31 -7.20
C HIS A 177 10.05 -24.26 -7.66
N SER A 178 9.70 -25.48 -8.10
CA SER A 178 10.68 -26.43 -8.65
C SER A 178 11.13 -26.10 -10.09
N ALA A 179 10.40 -25.21 -10.79
CA ALA A 179 10.80 -24.74 -12.09
C ALA A 179 11.86 -23.63 -11.95
N GLY A 180 13.09 -23.89 -12.38
CA GLY A 180 14.22 -22.98 -12.29
C GLY A 180 14.27 -21.91 -13.39
N ASN A 181 13.59 -22.13 -14.52
CA ASN A 181 13.53 -21.22 -15.65
C ASN A 181 12.16 -21.24 -16.34
N GLU A 182 11.94 -20.31 -17.27
CA GLU A 182 10.66 -20.18 -17.99
C GLU A 182 10.32 -21.41 -18.83
N GLN A 183 11.31 -22.05 -19.47
CA GLN A 183 11.07 -23.26 -20.25
C GLN A 183 10.52 -24.41 -19.38
N GLN A 184 11.12 -24.64 -18.22
CA GLN A 184 10.62 -25.66 -17.27
C GLN A 184 9.23 -25.33 -16.75
N LYS A 185 8.94 -24.04 -16.61
CA LYS A 185 7.60 -23.56 -16.22
C LYS A 185 6.57 -23.86 -17.31
N ASP A 186 6.89 -23.58 -18.57
CA ASP A 186 6.02 -23.87 -19.71
C ASP A 186 5.77 -25.36 -19.88
N GLU A 187 6.79 -26.21 -19.70
CA GLU A 187 6.65 -27.66 -19.69
C GLU A 187 5.74 -28.15 -18.56
N MET A 188 5.91 -27.58 -17.34
CA MET A 188 5.03 -27.87 -16.22
C MET A 188 3.57 -27.46 -16.52
N PHE A 189 3.36 -26.27 -17.08
CA PHE A 189 2.01 -25.83 -17.47
C PHE A 189 1.40 -26.69 -18.56
N ALA A 190 2.19 -27.19 -19.52
CA ALA A 190 1.73 -28.14 -20.50
C ALA A 190 1.23 -29.44 -19.85
N LYS A 191 1.96 -29.97 -18.85
CA LYS A 191 1.55 -31.14 -18.08
C LYS A 191 0.30 -30.89 -17.21
N VAL A 192 0.09 -29.67 -16.72
CA VAL A 192 -1.16 -29.31 -16.04
C VAL A 192 -2.32 -29.27 -17.04
N ARG A 193 -2.13 -28.67 -18.22
CA ARG A 193 -3.18 -28.65 -19.26
C ARG A 193 -3.56 -30.05 -19.76
N SER A 194 -2.60 -30.98 -19.89
CA SER A 194 -2.88 -32.37 -20.26
C SER A 194 -3.57 -33.18 -19.17
N GLY A 195 -3.40 -32.78 -17.88
CA GLY A 195 -3.87 -33.54 -16.73
C GLY A 195 -2.83 -34.52 -16.15
N ASP A 196 -1.58 -34.52 -16.66
CA ASP A 196 -0.48 -35.31 -16.10
C ASP A 196 -0.08 -34.82 -14.70
N ILE A 197 -0.13 -33.50 -14.49
CA ILE A 197 -0.04 -32.86 -13.17
C ILE A 197 -1.45 -32.38 -12.82
N ARG A 198 -2.06 -33.02 -11.83
CA ARG A 198 -3.42 -32.72 -11.42
C ARG A 198 -3.52 -31.71 -10.28
N ILE A 199 -2.42 -31.54 -9.51
CA ILE A 199 -2.37 -30.61 -8.37
C ILE A 199 -1.11 -29.79 -8.50
N LEU A 200 -1.27 -28.46 -8.71
CA LEU A 200 -0.17 -27.51 -8.76
C LEU A 200 -0.26 -26.55 -7.59
N LEU A 201 0.77 -26.55 -6.72
CA LEU A 201 0.89 -25.62 -5.62
C LEU A 201 1.85 -24.48 -5.97
N GLY A 202 1.50 -23.27 -5.56
CA GLY A 202 2.36 -22.11 -5.79
C GLY A 202 1.92 -20.83 -5.10
N SER A 203 2.80 -19.83 -5.16
CA SER A 203 2.53 -18.49 -4.67
C SER A 203 1.90 -17.60 -5.73
N THR A 204 1.20 -16.56 -5.32
CA THR A 204 0.63 -15.56 -6.22
C THR A 204 1.71 -14.97 -7.14
N GLN A 205 2.88 -14.67 -6.61
CA GLN A 205 3.99 -14.12 -7.38
C GLN A 205 4.45 -15.06 -8.53
N LYS A 206 4.49 -16.37 -8.28
CA LYS A 206 4.96 -17.35 -9.26
C LYS A 206 3.88 -17.81 -10.24
N MET A 207 2.62 -17.88 -9.79
CA MET A 207 1.48 -18.36 -10.59
C MET A 207 0.48 -17.25 -10.96
N GLY A 208 0.57 -16.06 -10.34
CA GLY A 208 -0.40 -14.98 -10.58
C GLY A 208 -0.28 -14.30 -11.94
N ALA A 209 0.88 -14.31 -12.58
CA ALA A 209 1.10 -13.71 -13.90
C ALA A 209 1.61 -14.75 -14.91
N GLY A 210 1.19 -14.65 -16.18
CA GLY A 210 1.68 -15.50 -17.28
C GLY A 210 1.27 -16.98 -17.25
N THR A 211 0.56 -17.43 -16.22
CA THR A 211 0.15 -18.83 -16.09
C THR A 211 -1.05 -19.17 -16.96
N ASN A 212 -0.87 -20.07 -17.92
CA ASN A 212 -1.90 -20.51 -18.85
C ASN A 212 -2.18 -22.00 -18.64
N VAL A 213 -3.03 -22.34 -17.64
CA VAL A 213 -3.30 -23.72 -17.19
C VAL A 213 -4.79 -24.04 -17.10
N GLN A 214 -5.68 -23.18 -17.61
CA GLN A 214 -7.11 -23.23 -17.39
C GLN A 214 -7.83 -24.44 -18.01
N THR A 215 -7.28 -25.09 -19.03
CA THR A 215 -7.98 -26.06 -19.87
C THR A 215 -8.81 -27.08 -19.07
N LYS A 216 -8.20 -27.80 -18.14
CA LYS A 216 -8.87 -28.79 -17.28
C LYS A 216 -9.04 -28.34 -15.83
N LEU A 217 -8.84 -27.04 -15.55
CA LEU A 217 -8.83 -26.52 -14.20
C LEU A 217 -10.26 -26.45 -13.64
N ILE A 218 -10.56 -27.26 -12.61
CA ILE A 218 -11.89 -27.35 -12.00
C ILE A 218 -11.99 -26.68 -10.64
N ALA A 219 -10.89 -26.62 -9.89
CA ALA A 219 -10.88 -26.02 -8.55
C ALA A 219 -9.63 -25.18 -8.28
N LEU A 220 -9.82 -24.15 -7.49
CA LEU A 220 -8.79 -23.28 -6.97
C LEU A 220 -8.94 -23.16 -5.46
N HIS A 221 -7.82 -23.28 -4.74
CA HIS A 221 -7.78 -23.25 -3.28
C HIS A 221 -6.93 -22.08 -2.81
N ASP A 222 -7.55 -21.07 -2.15
CA ASP A 222 -6.89 -19.95 -1.50
C ASP A 222 -6.67 -20.30 -0.02
N LEU A 223 -5.46 -20.77 0.32
CA LEU A 223 -5.11 -21.16 1.70
C LEU A 223 -4.78 -19.97 2.59
N ASP A 224 -4.21 -18.92 2.01
CA ASP A 224 -3.87 -17.69 2.72
C ASP A 224 -4.46 -16.45 2.05
N VAL A 225 -4.55 -15.38 2.82
CA VAL A 225 -5.12 -14.11 2.40
C VAL A 225 -4.00 -13.21 1.86
N PRO A 226 -4.04 -12.81 0.58
CA PRO A 226 -3.10 -11.82 0.07
C PRO A 226 -3.41 -10.43 0.62
N TRP A 227 -2.47 -9.48 0.46
CA TRP A 227 -2.65 -8.11 0.91
C TRP A 227 -3.49 -7.24 -0.04
N ARG A 228 -3.60 -7.66 -1.31
CA ARG A 228 -4.24 -6.86 -2.36
C ARG A 228 -5.43 -7.61 -2.96
N PRO A 229 -6.58 -6.93 -3.16
CA PRO A 229 -7.70 -7.51 -3.90
C PRO A 229 -7.32 -7.97 -5.31
N SER A 230 -6.43 -7.24 -5.99
CA SER A 230 -5.92 -7.61 -7.31
C SER A 230 -5.25 -8.99 -7.36
N ASP A 231 -4.63 -9.41 -6.25
CA ASP A 231 -3.99 -10.72 -6.17
C ASP A 231 -5.05 -11.84 -6.19
N LEU A 232 -6.20 -11.64 -5.51
CA LEU A 232 -7.33 -12.57 -5.58
C LEU A 232 -7.95 -12.62 -6.98
N GLU A 233 -8.09 -11.46 -7.63
CA GLU A 233 -8.58 -11.40 -9.00
C GLU A 233 -7.62 -12.09 -9.97
N GLN A 234 -6.30 -11.92 -9.79
CA GLN A 234 -5.30 -12.63 -10.57
C GLN A 234 -5.34 -14.13 -10.34
N ARG A 235 -5.51 -14.61 -9.10
CA ARG A 235 -5.68 -16.02 -8.77
C ARG A 235 -6.95 -16.57 -9.44
N ALA A 236 -8.10 -15.93 -9.22
CA ALA A 236 -9.38 -16.34 -9.82
C ALA A 236 -9.36 -16.30 -11.35
N GLY A 237 -8.68 -15.31 -11.95
CA GLY A 237 -8.48 -15.21 -13.39
C GLY A 237 -7.65 -16.35 -14.01
N ARG A 238 -7.08 -17.27 -13.22
CA ARG A 238 -6.46 -18.50 -13.73
C ARG A 238 -7.51 -19.58 -14.06
N ILE A 239 -8.61 -19.60 -13.33
CA ILE A 239 -9.67 -20.60 -13.49
C ILE A 239 -10.88 -20.03 -14.25
N VAL A 240 -11.30 -18.81 -13.95
CA VAL A 240 -12.41 -18.11 -14.63
C VAL A 240 -11.88 -17.47 -15.91
N ARG A 241 -11.60 -18.30 -16.91
CA ARG A 241 -10.94 -17.87 -18.14
C ARG A 241 -11.45 -18.63 -19.36
N GLN A 242 -11.44 -17.96 -20.52
CA GLN A 242 -11.72 -18.59 -21.80
C GLN A 242 -10.82 -19.79 -22.07
N GLY A 243 -11.37 -20.84 -22.67
CA GLY A 243 -10.65 -22.07 -22.95
C GLY A 243 -10.57 -23.04 -21.76
N ASN A 244 -11.33 -22.80 -20.69
CA ASN A 244 -11.60 -23.80 -19.68
C ASN A 244 -12.70 -24.73 -20.21
N GLU A 245 -12.48 -26.05 -20.17
CA GLU A 245 -13.42 -27.08 -20.67
C GLU A 245 -14.54 -27.36 -19.67
N ASN A 246 -14.43 -26.92 -18.42
CA ASN A 246 -15.45 -27.11 -17.41
C ASN A 246 -16.51 -26.00 -17.50
N GLU A 247 -17.79 -26.36 -17.52
CA GLU A 247 -18.89 -25.39 -17.45
C GLU A 247 -18.98 -24.67 -16.09
N LYS A 248 -18.62 -25.39 -15.03
CA LYS A 248 -18.62 -24.90 -13.65
C LYS A 248 -17.29 -25.17 -12.98
N VAL A 249 -16.82 -24.19 -12.20
CA VAL A 249 -15.58 -24.26 -11.44
C VAL A 249 -15.77 -23.78 -10.01
N GLU A 250 -14.93 -24.24 -9.11
CA GLU A 250 -15.04 -23.95 -7.68
C GLU A 250 -13.81 -23.19 -7.17
N VAL A 251 -14.05 -22.14 -6.40
CA VAL A 251 -13.00 -21.39 -5.72
C VAL A 251 -13.19 -21.51 -4.20
N TYR A 252 -12.29 -22.22 -3.56
CA TYR A 252 -12.31 -22.47 -2.12
C TYR A 252 -11.47 -21.43 -1.38
N ARG A 253 -12.07 -20.76 -0.40
CA ARG A 253 -11.39 -19.81 0.48
C ARG A 253 -11.41 -20.34 1.90
N TYR A 254 -10.24 -20.63 2.43
CA TYR A 254 -10.07 -21.22 3.77
C TYR A 254 -9.82 -20.13 4.80
N VAL A 255 -10.60 -20.15 5.88
CA VAL A 255 -10.58 -19.12 6.94
C VAL A 255 -10.60 -19.79 8.29
N THR A 256 -9.61 -19.52 9.13
CA THR A 256 -9.65 -19.88 10.56
C THR A 256 -10.36 -18.76 11.31
N GLU A 257 -11.52 -19.08 11.90
CA GLU A 257 -12.35 -18.12 12.64
C GLU A 257 -11.60 -17.48 13.82
N SER A 258 -11.97 -16.26 14.16
CA SER A 258 -11.39 -15.54 15.32
C SER A 258 -9.84 -15.46 15.29
N THR A 259 -9.25 -15.42 14.10
CA THR A 259 -7.82 -15.23 13.89
C THR A 259 -7.55 -14.10 12.90
N PHE A 260 -6.28 -13.87 12.61
CA PHE A 260 -5.86 -12.89 11.60
C PHE A 260 -6.48 -13.14 10.21
N ASP A 261 -6.80 -14.39 9.86
CA ASP A 261 -7.48 -14.69 8.60
C ASP A 261 -8.82 -13.97 8.46
N ALA A 262 -9.68 -14.10 9.47
CA ALA A 262 -11.03 -13.50 9.43
C ALA A 262 -10.95 -11.99 9.24
N TYR A 263 -10.03 -11.34 9.94
CA TYR A 263 -9.78 -9.91 9.82
C TYR A 263 -9.23 -9.52 8.43
N LEU A 264 -8.23 -10.24 7.94
CA LEU A 264 -7.62 -9.96 6.64
C LEU A 264 -8.61 -10.17 5.48
N TRP A 265 -9.44 -11.20 5.54
CA TRP A 265 -10.52 -11.39 4.57
C TRP A 265 -11.51 -10.23 4.57
N GLN A 266 -11.91 -9.76 5.74
CA GLN A 266 -12.80 -8.58 5.86
C GLN A 266 -12.13 -7.32 5.29
N THR A 267 -10.85 -7.11 5.56
CA THR A 267 -10.07 -5.99 5.01
C THR A 267 -10.01 -6.04 3.48
N ILE A 268 -9.78 -7.22 2.91
CA ILE A 268 -9.78 -7.42 1.45
C ILE A 268 -11.17 -7.17 0.85
N GLU A 269 -12.23 -7.66 1.47
CA GLU A 269 -13.61 -7.40 1.03
C GLU A 269 -13.94 -5.90 1.03
N ASN A 270 -13.52 -5.16 2.06
CA ASN A 270 -13.70 -3.71 2.14
C ASN A 270 -12.92 -2.98 1.04
N LYS A 271 -11.66 -3.36 0.80
CA LYS A 271 -10.85 -2.83 -0.30
C LYS A 271 -11.48 -3.11 -1.66
N GLN A 272 -11.97 -4.34 -1.88
CA GLN A 272 -12.64 -4.71 -3.12
C GLN A 272 -13.93 -3.91 -3.35
N LYS A 273 -14.72 -3.72 -2.29
CA LYS A 273 -15.93 -2.89 -2.34
C LYS A 273 -15.61 -1.46 -2.70
N PHE A 274 -14.56 -0.89 -2.11
CA PHE A 274 -14.06 0.45 -2.44
C PHE A 274 -13.65 0.56 -3.90
N ILE A 275 -12.80 -0.36 -4.40
CA ILE A 275 -12.36 -0.39 -5.80
C ILE A 275 -13.55 -0.50 -6.74
N SER A 276 -14.51 -1.38 -6.45
CA SER A 276 -15.71 -1.55 -7.25
C SER A 276 -16.58 -0.28 -7.29
N GLN A 277 -16.72 0.42 -6.17
CA GLN A 277 -17.44 1.71 -6.11
C GLN A 277 -16.78 2.77 -6.98
N VAL A 278 -15.44 2.87 -6.92
CA VAL A 278 -14.66 3.81 -7.72
C VAL A 278 -14.79 3.49 -9.21
N MET A 279 -14.58 2.23 -9.60
CA MET A 279 -14.50 1.82 -11.01
C MET A 279 -15.85 1.78 -11.72
N THR A 280 -16.92 1.36 -11.05
CA THR A 280 -18.23 1.20 -11.68
C THR A 280 -19.10 2.45 -11.65
N SER A 281 -18.78 3.42 -10.78
CA SER A 281 -19.58 4.64 -10.54
C SER A 281 -21.08 4.36 -10.28
N LYS A 282 -21.43 3.14 -9.84
CA LYS A 282 -22.83 2.73 -9.61
C LYS A 282 -23.42 3.32 -8.33
N THR A 283 -22.57 3.80 -7.42
CA THR A 283 -22.99 4.47 -6.18
C THR A 283 -22.37 5.86 -6.11
N PRO A 284 -23.17 6.91 -5.90
CA PRO A 284 -22.68 8.29 -5.84
C PRO A 284 -22.02 8.59 -4.48
N VAL A 285 -20.97 7.87 -4.15
CA VAL A 285 -20.17 8.18 -2.95
C VAL A 285 -19.25 9.34 -3.32
N ARG A 286 -19.39 10.49 -2.63
CA ARG A 286 -18.57 11.68 -2.90
C ARG A 286 -17.18 11.60 -2.30
N ILE A 287 -17.03 10.81 -1.25
CA ILE A 287 -15.76 10.65 -0.53
C ILE A 287 -15.48 9.16 -0.41
N ALA A 288 -14.30 8.75 -0.78
CA ALA A 288 -13.82 7.39 -0.61
C ALA A 288 -12.44 7.39 0.04
N GLU A 289 -12.24 6.49 1.00
CA GLU A 289 -10.97 6.33 1.71
C GLU A 289 -10.36 4.98 1.34
N ASP A 290 -9.08 5.00 0.97
CA ASP A 290 -8.29 3.79 0.73
C ASP A 290 -7.65 3.32 2.03
N VAL A 291 -7.87 2.05 2.36
CA VAL A 291 -7.28 1.37 3.51
C VAL A 291 -6.04 0.62 3.03
N ASP A 292 -4.87 1.25 3.16
CA ASP A 292 -3.58 0.60 2.87
C ASP A 292 -2.85 0.29 4.18
N GLU A 293 -3.11 -0.88 4.74
CA GLU A 293 -2.44 -1.35 5.94
C GLU A 293 -1.59 -2.57 5.60
N SER A 294 -0.28 -2.43 5.75
CA SER A 294 0.69 -3.52 5.61
C SER A 294 0.87 -4.33 6.91
N SER A 295 0.32 -3.84 8.00
CA SER A 295 0.36 -4.49 9.32
C SER A 295 -0.91 -4.17 10.10
N LEU A 296 -1.33 -5.08 10.97
CA LEU A 296 -2.42 -4.82 11.90
C LEU A 296 -1.97 -3.79 12.95
N SER A 297 -2.91 -2.91 13.33
CA SER A 297 -2.73 -2.01 14.46
C SER A 297 -2.85 -2.76 15.79
N TYR A 298 -2.30 -2.17 16.85
CA TYR A 298 -2.47 -2.71 18.21
C TYR A 298 -3.94 -2.94 18.60
N ALA A 299 -4.82 -1.98 18.23
CA ALA A 299 -6.26 -2.08 18.50
C ALA A 299 -6.90 -3.32 17.86
N GLU A 300 -6.50 -3.63 16.64
CA GLU A 300 -6.99 -4.78 15.87
C GLU A 300 -6.50 -6.10 16.46
N ILE A 301 -5.22 -6.17 16.83
CA ILE A 301 -4.65 -7.37 17.45
C ILE A 301 -5.32 -7.63 18.79
N LYS A 302 -5.52 -6.59 19.62
CA LYS A 302 -6.19 -6.71 20.91
C LYS A 302 -7.66 -7.12 20.78
N ALA A 303 -8.38 -6.57 19.80
CA ALA A 303 -9.75 -6.96 19.52
C ALA A 303 -9.88 -8.42 19.08
N LEU A 304 -8.94 -8.90 18.27
CA LEU A 304 -8.87 -10.30 17.84
C LEU A 304 -8.59 -11.23 19.04
N ALA A 305 -7.61 -10.92 19.87
CA ALA A 305 -7.23 -11.73 21.03
C ALA A 305 -8.36 -11.83 22.08
N THR A 306 -9.08 -10.74 22.30
CA THR A 306 -10.19 -10.70 23.26
C THR A 306 -11.52 -11.19 22.69
N GLY A 307 -11.63 -11.34 21.37
CA GLY A 307 -12.88 -11.65 20.68
C GLY A 307 -13.96 -10.57 20.78
N ASN A 308 -13.60 -9.35 21.23
CA ASN A 308 -14.53 -8.24 21.43
C ASN A 308 -14.29 -7.09 20.44
N PRO A 309 -15.13 -6.94 19.39
CA PRO A 309 -14.98 -5.90 18.39
C PRO A 309 -15.16 -4.46 18.94
N LEU A 310 -15.88 -4.29 20.06
CA LEU A 310 -16.09 -2.98 20.67
C LEU A 310 -14.79 -2.35 21.21
N ILE A 311 -13.79 -3.17 21.50
CA ILE A 311 -12.46 -2.67 21.92
C ILE A 311 -11.81 -1.92 20.76
N LYS A 312 -11.89 -2.44 19.54
CA LYS A 312 -11.39 -1.76 18.34
C LYS A 312 -12.16 -0.44 18.14
N GLU A 313 -13.49 -0.49 18.13
CA GLU A 313 -14.33 0.69 17.91
C GLU A 313 -14.04 1.80 18.95
N LYS A 314 -13.93 1.45 20.22
CA LYS A 314 -13.55 2.41 21.26
C LYS A 314 -12.20 3.05 20.99
N MET A 315 -11.18 2.23 20.64
CA MET A 315 -9.84 2.74 20.40
C MET A 315 -9.78 3.62 19.15
N ASP A 316 -10.50 3.27 18.10
CA ASP A 316 -10.60 4.06 16.88
C ASP A 316 -11.24 5.42 17.14
N LEU A 317 -12.31 5.47 17.96
CA LEU A 317 -12.95 6.72 18.40
C LEU A 317 -12.03 7.58 19.28
N ASP A 318 -11.31 6.98 20.24
CA ASP A 318 -10.34 7.70 21.08
C ASP A 318 -9.23 8.34 20.20
N LEU A 319 -8.80 7.64 19.15
CA LEU A 319 -7.81 8.15 18.20
C LEU A 319 -8.35 9.28 17.34
N GLU A 320 -9.61 9.20 16.91
CA GLU A 320 -10.24 10.27 16.14
C GLU A 320 -10.40 11.54 17.00
N VAL A 321 -10.79 11.42 18.26
CA VAL A 321 -10.84 12.53 19.21
C VAL A 321 -9.46 13.17 19.38
N ASN A 322 -8.42 12.39 19.58
CA ASN A 322 -7.04 12.90 19.70
C ASN A 322 -6.57 13.62 18.42
N LYS A 323 -6.89 13.06 17.25
CA LYS A 323 -6.59 13.68 15.95
C LYS A 323 -7.30 15.04 15.79
N LEU A 324 -8.58 15.10 16.12
CA LEU A 324 -9.37 16.33 16.06
C LEU A 324 -8.83 17.39 17.03
N SER A 325 -8.46 16.99 18.25
CA SER A 325 -7.83 17.88 19.24
C SER A 325 -6.50 18.45 18.75
N MET A 326 -5.68 17.64 18.09
CA MET A 326 -4.43 18.10 17.50
C MET A 326 -4.66 19.05 16.31
N LEU A 327 -5.67 18.78 15.46
CA LEU A 327 -6.04 19.67 14.35
C LEU A 327 -6.57 21.01 14.89
N GLU A 328 -7.36 21.00 15.95
CA GLU A 328 -7.84 22.20 16.64
C GLU A 328 -6.67 23.02 17.19
N ALA A 329 -5.70 22.38 17.86
CA ALA A 329 -4.51 23.05 18.38
C ALA A 329 -3.67 23.68 17.26
N ASN A 330 -3.45 22.98 16.14
CA ASN A 330 -2.76 23.50 14.97
C ASN A 330 -3.50 24.69 14.33
N TYR A 331 -4.84 24.59 14.22
CA TYR A 331 -5.64 25.70 13.71
C TYR A 331 -5.51 26.94 14.59
N LYS A 332 -5.62 26.80 15.91
CA LYS A 332 -5.43 27.90 16.87
C LYS A 332 -4.02 28.51 16.75
N SER A 333 -3.00 27.69 16.66
CA SER A 333 -1.59 28.16 16.47
C SER A 333 -1.42 28.94 15.19
N ASN A 334 -2.01 28.48 14.07
CA ASN A 334 -1.99 29.22 12.80
C ASN A 334 -2.75 30.55 12.90
N LEU A 335 -3.90 30.55 13.59
CA LEU A 335 -4.67 31.79 13.81
C LEU A 335 -3.84 32.83 14.58
N TYR A 336 -3.21 32.44 15.67
CA TYR A 336 -2.33 33.33 16.44
C TYR A 336 -1.14 33.84 15.62
N SER A 337 -0.56 32.98 14.78
CA SER A 337 0.51 33.40 13.86
C SER A 337 0.04 34.42 12.82
N LEU A 338 -1.20 34.28 12.32
CA LEU A 338 -1.79 35.25 11.41
C LEU A 338 -2.14 36.57 12.10
N GLU A 339 -2.67 36.51 13.32
CA GLU A 339 -2.93 37.69 14.15
C GLU A 339 -1.64 38.46 14.42
N ASP A 340 -0.57 37.78 14.81
CA ASP A 340 0.75 38.41 15.03
C ASP A 340 1.28 39.08 13.73
N LYS A 341 1.14 38.44 12.59
CA LYS A 341 1.50 39.04 11.30
C LYS A 341 0.70 40.31 11.00
N ILE A 342 -0.61 40.30 11.28
CA ILE A 342 -1.48 41.47 11.02
C ILE A 342 -1.19 42.60 12.00
N LEU A 343 -0.99 42.27 13.28
CA LEU A 343 -0.82 43.28 14.32
C LEU A 343 0.59 43.86 14.38
N ASN A 344 1.60 43.07 14.08
CA ASN A 344 3.00 43.46 14.30
C ASN A 344 3.80 43.49 12.98
N HIS A 345 3.84 42.39 12.24
CA HIS A 345 4.76 42.26 11.10
C HIS A 345 4.36 43.14 9.91
N PHE A 346 3.11 43.11 9.48
CA PHE A 346 2.69 43.90 8.33
C PHE A 346 2.69 45.40 8.57
N PRO A 347 2.27 45.96 9.73
CA PRO A 347 2.40 47.37 10.01
C PRO A 347 3.83 47.85 9.94
N GLN A 348 4.79 47.16 10.52
CA GLN A 348 6.20 47.49 10.47
C GLN A 348 6.74 47.48 9.04
N LYS A 349 6.36 46.50 8.25
CA LYS A 349 6.77 46.42 6.85
C LYS A 349 6.15 47.54 5.99
N ILE A 350 4.91 47.88 6.24
CA ILE A 350 4.24 49.04 5.55
C ILE A 350 4.99 50.35 5.87
N GLU A 351 5.32 50.59 7.14
CA GLU A 351 6.06 51.79 7.54
C GLU A 351 7.45 51.83 6.89
N GLU A 352 8.13 50.71 6.78
CA GLU A 352 9.44 50.63 6.10
C GLU A 352 9.31 50.94 4.59
N GLU A 353 8.33 50.36 3.92
CA GLU A 353 8.07 50.62 2.47
C GLU A 353 7.63 52.06 2.24
N GLU A 354 6.79 52.63 3.09
CA GLU A 354 6.39 54.05 3.01
C GLU A 354 7.61 54.99 3.19
N ARG A 355 8.52 54.66 4.08
CA ARG A 355 9.78 55.41 4.23
C ARG A 355 10.63 55.36 2.97
N ILE A 356 10.74 54.18 2.33
CA ILE A 356 11.45 54.01 1.06
C ILE A 356 10.81 54.84 -0.03
N ILE A 357 9.49 54.77 -0.16
CA ILE A 357 8.71 55.53 -1.16
C ILE A 357 8.92 57.03 -0.95
N ASN A 358 8.86 57.52 0.27
CA ASN A 358 9.09 58.93 0.58
C ASN A 358 10.51 59.37 0.25
N ASN A 359 11.52 58.58 0.51
CA ASN A 359 12.88 58.87 0.11
C ASN A 359 13.03 58.91 -1.42
N MET A 360 12.41 57.99 -2.14
CA MET A 360 12.42 58.00 -3.60
C MET A 360 11.72 59.24 -4.18
N LYS A 361 10.59 59.70 -3.59
CA LYS A 361 9.93 60.93 -3.99
C LYS A 361 10.84 62.16 -3.85
N VAL A 362 11.53 62.28 -2.73
CA VAL A 362 12.53 63.33 -2.48
C VAL A 362 13.65 63.29 -3.53
N ASP A 363 14.11 62.11 -3.90
CA ASP A 363 15.15 61.95 -4.91
C ASP A 363 14.64 62.32 -6.31
N ILE A 364 13.41 62.01 -6.64
CA ILE A 364 12.77 62.38 -7.90
C ILE A 364 12.67 63.92 -7.98
N GLU A 365 12.18 64.60 -6.91
CA GLU A 365 12.12 66.05 -6.86
C GLU A 365 13.49 66.66 -7.06
N ARG A 366 14.53 66.12 -6.46
CA ARG A 366 15.93 66.61 -6.62
C ARG A 366 16.40 66.45 -8.08
N VAL A 367 15.97 65.43 -8.77
CA VAL A 367 16.31 65.21 -10.18
C VAL A 367 15.49 66.13 -11.11
N GLU A 368 14.22 66.41 -10.82
CA GLU A 368 13.36 67.28 -11.59
C GLU A 368 13.74 68.77 -11.48
N ILE A 369 14.30 69.24 -10.33
CA ILE A 369 14.78 70.61 -10.11
C ILE A 369 16.05 70.96 -10.94
N ARG A 370 16.64 69.96 -11.63
CA ARG A 370 17.76 70.21 -12.55
C ARG A 370 17.28 70.21 -13.97
N PRO A 371 16.89 71.41 -14.53
CA PRO A 371 16.37 71.46 -15.89
C PRO A 371 17.49 71.35 -16.93
N ASP A 372 17.18 70.60 -17.97
CA ASP A 372 17.73 70.62 -19.28
C ASP A 372 19.23 70.55 -19.52
N ILE A 373 19.70 69.27 -19.41
CA ILE A 373 20.85 68.86 -20.22
C ILE A 373 20.37 67.70 -21.05
N GLU A 374 20.36 67.82 -22.37
CA GLU A 374 20.01 66.79 -23.37
C GLU A 374 20.87 65.51 -23.22
N ASN A 375 21.95 65.58 -22.50
CA ASN A 375 22.76 64.46 -22.01
C ASN A 375 23.02 64.63 -20.51
N ARG A 376 22.15 64.07 -19.68
CA ARG A 376 22.24 64.15 -18.20
C ARG A 376 23.47 63.48 -17.60
N PHE A 377 24.32 62.83 -18.39
CA PHE A 377 25.57 62.26 -17.95
C PHE A 377 26.70 63.26 -18.19
N THR A 378 27.32 63.73 -17.12
CA THR A 378 28.47 64.61 -17.20
C THR A 378 29.78 63.88 -17.01
N SER A 379 29.88 63.14 -15.93
CA SER A 379 31.05 62.30 -15.64
C SER A 379 30.78 61.39 -14.42
N ILE A 380 31.47 60.30 -14.36
CA ILE A 380 31.55 59.48 -13.17
C ILE A 380 33.02 59.28 -12.75
N ILE A 381 33.29 59.29 -11.48
CA ILE A 381 34.63 58.99 -10.92
C ILE A 381 34.60 57.57 -10.41
N LEU A 382 35.37 56.65 -11.05
CA LEU A 382 35.52 55.27 -10.65
C LEU A 382 37.01 55.04 -10.36
N ASN A 383 37.33 54.50 -9.19
CA ASN A 383 38.73 54.23 -8.74
C ASN A 383 39.67 55.45 -8.87
N GLY A 384 39.10 56.65 -8.73
CA GLY A 384 39.89 57.88 -8.85
C GLY A 384 40.03 58.47 -10.26
N GLU A 385 39.60 57.74 -11.27
CA GLU A 385 39.59 58.22 -12.67
C GLU A 385 38.27 58.84 -13.07
N LYS A 386 38.32 60.02 -13.68
CA LYS A 386 37.14 60.73 -14.17
C LYS A 386 36.81 60.29 -15.61
N ILE A 387 35.68 59.60 -15.79
CA ILE A 387 35.19 59.08 -17.08
C ILE A 387 34.04 59.99 -17.55
N THR A 388 34.22 60.58 -18.71
CA THR A 388 33.24 61.50 -19.35
C THR A 388 32.42 60.86 -20.47
N ASP A 389 32.85 59.72 -21.00
CA ASP A 389 32.08 58.96 -21.99
C ASP A 389 31.05 58.05 -21.31
N LYS A 390 29.77 58.18 -21.66
CA LYS A 390 28.66 57.47 -21.07
C LYS A 390 28.75 55.95 -21.26
N LYS A 391 29.21 55.46 -22.43
CA LYS A 391 29.33 54.04 -22.73
C LYS A 391 30.48 53.40 -21.96
N ILE A 392 31.60 54.10 -21.93
CA ILE A 392 32.79 53.66 -21.15
C ILE A 392 32.46 53.68 -19.69
N ALA A 393 31.78 54.69 -19.18
CA ALA A 393 31.35 54.82 -17.80
C ALA A 393 30.42 53.63 -17.40
N GLY A 394 29.45 53.31 -18.25
CA GLY A 394 28.53 52.19 -18.01
C GLY A 394 29.24 50.84 -17.97
N ALA A 395 30.17 50.60 -18.88
CA ALA A 395 30.95 49.34 -18.90
C ALA A 395 31.89 49.25 -17.68
N SER A 396 32.55 50.32 -17.30
CA SER A 396 33.44 50.38 -16.12
C SER A 396 32.67 50.22 -14.81
N LEU A 397 31.45 50.77 -14.72
CA LEU A 397 30.57 50.61 -13.56
C LEU A 397 30.12 49.16 -13.42
N LEU A 398 29.72 48.49 -14.49
CA LEU A 398 29.35 47.09 -14.48
C LEU A 398 30.50 46.17 -14.07
N MET A 399 31.73 46.46 -14.53
CA MET A 399 32.93 45.76 -14.09
C MET A 399 33.22 45.96 -12.61
N ALA A 400 33.09 47.22 -12.14
CA ALA A 400 33.30 47.55 -10.73
C ALA A 400 32.25 46.83 -9.83
N MET A 401 30.97 46.85 -10.25
CA MET A 401 29.90 46.13 -9.53
C MET A 401 30.11 44.61 -9.48
N SER A 402 30.61 44.02 -10.57
CA SER A 402 30.85 42.56 -10.61
C SER A 402 32.08 42.13 -9.76
N SER A 403 32.92 43.05 -9.41
CA SER A 403 34.11 42.79 -8.56
C SER A 403 33.83 42.89 -7.05
N VAL A 404 32.70 43.48 -6.66
CA VAL A 404 32.31 43.64 -5.24
C VAL A 404 31.69 42.34 -4.72
N LYS A 405 32.34 41.68 -3.77
CA LYS A 405 31.92 40.40 -3.14
C LYS A 405 31.44 40.58 -1.69
N THR A 406 30.80 41.68 -1.33
CA THR A 406 30.37 41.94 0.06
C THR A 406 28.86 42.24 0.10
N ASP A 407 28.20 41.74 1.13
CA ASP A 407 26.78 42.02 1.43
C ASP A 407 26.56 43.39 2.12
N THR A 408 27.61 44.19 2.29
CA THR A 408 27.55 45.53 2.88
C THR A 408 27.63 46.59 1.79
N PRO A 409 26.92 47.75 1.93
CA PRO A 409 26.98 48.86 0.98
C PRO A 409 28.41 49.33 0.83
N THR A 410 28.96 49.23 -0.37
CA THR A 410 30.35 49.64 -0.67
C THR A 410 30.34 50.78 -1.68
N LYS A 411 31.07 51.83 -1.42
CA LYS A 411 31.23 52.96 -2.32
C LYS A 411 32.04 52.54 -3.56
N ILE A 412 31.44 52.50 -4.70
CA ILE A 412 32.08 52.10 -5.97
C ILE A 412 32.61 53.33 -6.74
N GLY A 413 31.97 54.44 -6.59
CA GLY A 413 32.38 55.68 -7.29
C GLY A 413 31.55 56.90 -6.92
N GLU A 414 31.79 58.02 -7.56
CA GLU A 414 31.04 59.26 -7.40
C GLU A 414 30.51 59.74 -8.78
N TYR A 415 29.23 60.02 -8.82
CA TYR A 415 28.62 60.68 -9.96
C TYR A 415 28.65 62.18 -9.78
N ARG A 416 29.06 62.95 -10.83
CA ARG A 416 29.08 64.41 -10.83
C ARG A 416 28.34 64.93 -12.03
#